data_50b949c69607ce90e5c79ca3d026c255
#
_entry.id   50b949c69607ce90e5c79ca3d026c255
#
_cell.length_a   1.000
_cell.length_b   1.000
_cell.length_c   1.000
_cell.angle_alpha   90.00
_cell.angle_beta   90.00
_cell.angle_gamma   90.00
#
_symmetry.space_group_name_H-M   'P 1'
#
loop_
_entity.id
_entity.type
_entity.pdbx_description
1 polymer ?
#
loop_
_entity_poly.entity_id
_entity_poly.type
_entity_poly.pdbx_seq_one_letter_code
_entity_poly.pdbx_strand_id
1 'polypeptide(L)'
;MTDNQKNIIGTILLNMSASTIPVTEEMISNLVDINDSMNARMYGTPQMTPEERQEVINALHAALFVRIDRGHYVKENNHTPWYMAAKAENSSKFWDRYRLYLLKEKHWNGDTINELDKTTDEIMDLLGNPDQADGFMRRGLCIGDVQSGKTSTYIGLINKAADAHYRVIILLTGTIEKLRRQTQQRMDEGFIGLDSYALTLKKGHVQVGVGAIDPTTSGWAVTSTSSDFNAATAQKVVGQLSKISAPVIFVLKKNKSVLEKLEHWLRLYNIDPVTQKIDLPMLLIDDEADNASVNTKADDVTAINKGIRKLLVLFGRANYVGFTATPYANVFIDPDSEEEMLKHDLFPRDFIYALEAPDNYIGARNIFGEDAPYGYMLESSDDCEYALPMVHKKEDSLQFIPESLKEALAAFFITNAVRDLRGDQKAHRTMMINISRFIAVQNQITKVVDSFVRDWKREIRNYYLTGSEALQYDSFSFIKKVYDKYFKQFASNPNFARLKHFTWEQIQEVLYPAISRIEVRAINGGNAPKNLDYERYEKAPDDIGLRLIAVGGLSLSRGLTLEGLCTS
;
A
#
# COMPACT_ATOMS: atom_id res chain seq x y z
N MET A 1 -2.17 -5.45 -24.49
CA MET A 1 -1.21 -4.42 -24.97
C MET A 1 0.05 -5.09 -25.48
N THR A 2 0.45 -4.77 -26.71
CA THR A 2 1.68 -5.25 -27.35
C THR A 2 2.92 -4.60 -26.74
N ASP A 3 4.11 -5.13 -26.98
CA ASP A 3 5.36 -4.53 -26.50
C ASP A 3 5.60 -3.14 -27.12
N ASN A 4 5.15 -2.93 -28.39
CA ASN A 4 5.18 -1.60 -29.01
C ASN A 4 4.30 -0.60 -28.26
N GLN A 5 3.07 -0.96 -27.87
CA GLN A 5 2.18 -0.11 -27.09
C GLN A 5 2.80 0.26 -25.73
N LYS A 6 3.41 -0.71 -25.02
CA LYS A 6 4.08 -0.46 -23.74
C LYS A 6 5.27 0.49 -23.88
N ASN A 7 6.08 0.30 -24.92
CA ASN A 7 7.21 1.18 -25.21
C ASN A 7 6.76 2.62 -25.51
N ILE A 8 5.69 2.78 -26.28
CA ILE A 8 5.11 4.11 -26.58
C ILE A 8 4.62 4.78 -25.29
N ILE A 9 3.87 4.06 -24.44
CA ILE A 9 3.43 4.57 -23.15
C ILE A 9 4.61 4.99 -22.28
N GLY A 10 5.62 4.11 -22.12
CA GLY A 10 6.80 4.41 -21.31
C GLY A 10 7.58 5.62 -21.81
N THR A 11 7.75 5.75 -23.13
CA THR A 11 8.45 6.88 -23.75
C THR A 11 7.68 8.20 -23.53
N ILE A 12 6.36 8.18 -23.72
CA ILE A 12 5.53 9.38 -23.54
C ILE A 12 5.50 9.79 -22.07
N LEU A 13 5.30 8.84 -21.12
CA LEU A 13 5.34 9.12 -19.70
C LEU A 13 6.67 9.73 -19.26
N LEU A 14 7.80 9.19 -19.77
CA LEU A 14 9.12 9.71 -19.47
C LEU A 14 9.31 11.15 -19.99
N ASN A 15 8.88 11.42 -21.23
CA ASN A 15 9.01 12.74 -21.83
C ASN A 15 8.10 13.78 -21.16
N MET A 16 6.87 13.38 -20.80
CA MET A 16 5.91 14.27 -20.17
C MET A 16 6.24 14.56 -18.72
N SER A 17 6.84 13.62 -18.01
CA SER A 17 7.28 13.82 -16.63
C SER A 17 8.42 14.84 -16.48
N ALA A 18 9.19 15.08 -17.54
CA ALA A 18 10.22 16.11 -17.60
C ALA A 18 9.68 17.48 -18.10
N SER A 19 8.42 17.54 -18.52
CA SER A 19 7.82 18.75 -19.11
C SER A 19 7.19 19.64 -18.02
N THR A 20 7.40 20.93 -18.13
CA THR A 20 6.71 21.96 -17.32
C THR A 20 5.42 22.45 -17.99
N ILE A 21 5.07 21.92 -19.16
CA ILE A 21 3.89 22.34 -19.93
C ILE A 21 2.69 21.48 -19.49
N PRO A 22 1.51 22.10 -19.24
CA PRO A 22 0.31 21.35 -18.93
C PRO A 22 -0.04 20.33 -20.01
N VAL A 23 -0.33 19.11 -19.61
CA VAL A 23 -0.69 18.03 -20.52
C VAL A 23 -2.12 18.23 -21.02
N THR A 24 -2.34 18.20 -22.34
CA THR A 24 -3.67 18.27 -22.94
C THR A 24 -4.01 16.97 -23.68
N GLU A 25 -5.29 16.68 -23.86
CA GLU A 25 -5.76 15.52 -24.63
C GLU A 25 -5.20 15.50 -26.06
N GLU A 26 -5.16 16.67 -26.70
CA GLU A 26 -4.61 16.85 -28.04
C GLU A 26 -3.10 16.53 -28.08
N MET A 27 -2.35 16.96 -27.06
CA MET A 27 -0.94 16.68 -26.92
C MET A 27 -0.66 15.18 -26.76
N ILE A 28 -1.44 14.47 -25.95
CA ILE A 28 -1.33 13.01 -25.81
C ILE A 28 -1.60 12.33 -27.16
N SER A 29 -2.70 12.69 -27.83
CA SER A 29 -3.06 12.14 -29.14
C SER A 29 -1.93 12.29 -30.16
N ASN A 30 -1.39 13.50 -30.26
CA ASN A 30 -0.27 13.80 -31.17
C ASN A 30 1.01 13.03 -30.83
N LEU A 31 1.36 12.91 -29.54
CA LEU A 31 2.54 12.16 -29.09
C LEU A 31 2.41 10.66 -29.38
N VAL A 32 1.23 10.09 -29.23
CA VAL A 32 0.96 8.69 -29.60
C VAL A 32 1.20 8.49 -31.10
N ASP A 33 0.65 9.35 -31.95
CA ASP A 33 0.80 9.26 -33.42
C ASP A 33 2.25 9.44 -33.86
N ILE A 34 2.98 10.36 -33.25
CA ILE A 34 4.41 10.59 -33.52
C ILE A 34 5.24 9.37 -33.15
N ASN A 35 5.06 8.83 -31.92
CA ASN A 35 5.85 7.70 -31.45
C ASN A 35 5.52 6.41 -32.25
N ASP A 36 4.26 6.16 -32.58
CA ASP A 36 3.86 5.04 -33.42
C ASP A 36 4.51 5.12 -34.82
N SER A 37 4.43 6.29 -35.47
CA SER A 37 5.05 6.54 -36.76
C SER A 37 6.58 6.40 -36.71
N MET A 38 7.20 6.83 -35.61
CA MET A 38 8.64 6.73 -35.39
C MET A 38 9.08 5.28 -35.20
N ASN A 39 8.35 4.50 -34.40
CA ASN A 39 8.63 3.07 -34.18
C ASN A 39 8.44 2.26 -35.47
N ALA A 40 7.42 2.55 -36.27
CA ALA A 40 7.21 1.91 -37.56
C ALA A 40 8.39 2.16 -38.53
N ARG A 41 8.94 3.37 -38.56
CA ARG A 41 10.08 3.74 -39.43
C ARG A 41 11.43 3.21 -38.92
N MET A 42 11.66 3.25 -37.61
CA MET A 42 12.98 2.89 -37.04
C MET A 42 13.14 1.37 -36.82
N TYR A 43 12.05 0.71 -36.43
CA TYR A 43 12.07 -0.69 -35.99
C TYR A 43 11.23 -1.61 -36.87
N GLY A 44 10.53 -1.07 -37.89
CA GLY A 44 9.67 -1.86 -38.78
C GLY A 44 8.45 -2.45 -38.08
N THR A 45 8.03 -1.89 -36.94
CA THR A 45 6.83 -2.35 -36.24
C THR A 45 5.57 -2.00 -37.05
N PRO A 46 4.54 -2.87 -37.09
CA PRO A 46 3.24 -2.49 -37.67
C PRO A 46 2.68 -1.26 -36.97
N GLN A 47 2.07 -0.35 -37.72
CA GLN A 47 1.32 0.76 -37.13
C GLN A 47 0.12 0.21 -36.32
N MET A 48 -0.21 0.89 -35.23
CA MET A 48 -1.34 0.51 -34.38
C MET A 48 -2.67 0.65 -35.11
N THR A 49 -3.57 -0.31 -34.85
CA THR A 49 -4.97 -0.15 -35.26
C THR A 49 -5.65 0.98 -34.48
N PRO A 50 -6.78 1.53 -34.94
CA PRO A 50 -7.52 2.54 -34.19
C PRO A 50 -7.87 2.10 -32.76
N GLU A 51 -8.17 0.81 -32.56
CA GLU A 51 -8.47 0.22 -31.25
C GLU A 51 -7.22 0.19 -30.36
N GLU A 52 -6.09 -0.27 -30.87
CA GLU A 52 -4.81 -0.29 -30.16
C GLU A 52 -4.34 1.11 -29.78
N ARG A 53 -4.52 2.07 -30.69
CA ARG A 53 -4.24 3.49 -30.44
C ARG A 53 -5.10 4.03 -29.30
N GLN A 54 -6.39 3.71 -29.29
CA GLN A 54 -7.30 4.16 -28.22
C GLN A 54 -6.93 3.53 -26.88
N GLU A 55 -6.49 2.26 -26.86
CA GLU A 55 -5.97 1.61 -25.63
C GLU A 55 -4.76 2.35 -25.04
N VAL A 56 -3.82 2.77 -25.89
CA VAL A 56 -2.64 3.56 -25.47
C VAL A 56 -3.06 4.92 -24.93
N ILE A 57 -3.97 5.62 -25.62
CA ILE A 57 -4.50 6.92 -25.16
C ILE A 57 -5.19 6.75 -23.80
N ASN A 58 -6.04 5.76 -23.62
CA ASN A 58 -6.73 5.51 -22.35
C ASN A 58 -5.75 5.20 -21.21
N ALA A 59 -4.70 4.43 -21.47
CA ALA A 59 -3.65 4.15 -20.48
C ALA A 59 -2.87 5.40 -20.09
N LEU A 60 -2.54 6.26 -21.07
CA LEU A 60 -1.88 7.55 -20.81
C LEU A 60 -2.78 8.51 -20.06
N HIS A 61 -4.07 8.58 -20.38
CA HIS A 61 -5.04 9.35 -19.60
C HIS A 61 -5.09 8.90 -18.14
N ALA A 62 -5.19 7.59 -17.91
CA ALA A 62 -5.20 7.04 -16.56
C ALA A 62 -3.92 7.36 -15.76
N ALA A 63 -2.78 7.50 -16.44
CA ALA A 63 -1.51 7.77 -15.79
C ALA A 63 -1.21 9.28 -15.63
N LEU A 64 -1.58 10.11 -16.61
CA LEU A 64 -1.19 11.52 -16.68
C LEU A 64 -2.19 12.50 -16.06
N PHE A 65 -3.47 12.13 -15.97
CA PHE A 65 -4.50 13.01 -15.39
C PHE A 65 -4.87 12.65 -13.93
N VAL A 66 -4.08 11.80 -13.27
CA VAL A 66 -4.25 11.59 -11.81
C VAL A 66 -3.90 12.90 -11.09
N ARG A 67 -4.84 13.43 -10.35
CA ARG A 67 -4.66 14.61 -9.50
C ARG A 67 -4.75 14.20 -8.04
N ILE A 68 -3.92 14.81 -7.23
CA ILE A 68 -4.02 14.77 -5.77
C ILE A 68 -4.26 16.23 -5.36
N ASP A 69 -5.32 16.47 -4.60
CA ASP A 69 -5.56 17.77 -4.04
C ASP A 69 -4.67 17.99 -2.80
N ARG A 70 -4.56 19.26 -2.40
CA ARG A 70 -3.78 19.66 -1.24
C ARG A 70 -4.48 19.21 0.02
N GLY A 71 -3.74 18.58 0.94
CA GLY A 71 -4.24 18.19 2.25
C GLY A 71 -4.64 19.39 3.12
N HIS A 72 -5.39 19.12 4.17
CA HIS A 72 -5.82 20.10 5.15
C HIS A 72 -5.24 19.79 6.52
N TYR A 73 -4.85 20.80 7.28
CA TYR A 73 -4.30 20.58 8.61
C TYR A 73 -4.81 21.57 9.65
N VAL A 74 -4.81 21.11 10.89
CA VAL A 74 -5.00 21.92 12.10
C VAL A 74 -3.71 21.84 12.90
N LYS A 75 -3.23 22.97 13.37
CA LYS A 75 -2.01 23.07 14.20
C LYS A 75 -2.23 23.95 15.42
N GLU A 76 -1.34 23.80 16.41
CA GLU A 76 -1.31 24.72 17.55
C GLU A 76 -0.96 26.16 17.13
N ASN A 77 -1.46 27.15 17.87
CA ASN A 77 -1.31 28.56 17.51
C ASN A 77 0.11 29.10 17.63
N ASN A 78 0.96 28.50 18.44
CA ASN A 78 2.29 29.02 18.79
C ASN A 78 3.42 28.42 17.94
N HIS A 79 3.11 27.62 16.92
CA HIS A 79 4.14 27.03 16.07
C HIS A 79 4.70 28.04 15.05
N THR A 80 6.03 28.20 15.06
CA THR A 80 6.74 29.04 14.09
C THR A 80 7.18 28.19 12.89
N PRO A 81 6.74 28.51 11.67
CA PRO A 81 7.22 27.86 10.45
C PRO A 81 8.74 28.03 10.29
N TRP A 82 9.42 26.98 9.83
CA TRP A 82 10.87 26.99 9.72
C TRP A 82 11.42 26.30 8.47
N TYR A 83 10.69 25.28 7.97
CA TYR A 83 11.24 24.35 7.00
C TYR A 83 11.53 24.99 5.64
N MET A 84 10.65 25.88 5.15
CA MET A 84 10.85 26.51 3.84
C MET A 84 12.13 27.35 3.78
N ALA A 85 12.49 28.02 4.89
CA ALA A 85 13.76 28.74 4.99
C ALA A 85 14.95 27.77 5.00
N ALA A 86 14.87 26.72 5.81
CA ALA A 86 15.93 25.69 5.88
C ALA A 86 16.09 24.94 4.55
N LYS A 87 14.99 24.63 3.83
CA LYS A 87 15.02 23.97 2.52
C LYS A 87 15.80 24.79 1.47
N ALA A 88 15.73 26.12 1.54
CA ALA A 88 16.46 26.99 0.62
C ALA A 88 17.97 27.00 0.87
N GLU A 89 18.41 26.71 2.08
CA GLU A 89 19.82 26.70 2.49
C GLU A 89 20.44 25.29 2.46
N ASN A 90 19.65 24.26 2.69
CA ASN A 90 20.11 22.87 2.79
C ASN A 90 20.17 22.17 1.43
N SER A 91 21.00 21.14 1.35
CA SER A 91 21.04 20.24 0.20
C SER A 91 19.83 19.29 0.22
N SER A 92 19.16 19.10 -0.91
CA SER A 92 17.99 18.23 -1.08
C SER A 92 18.34 16.85 -1.68
N LYS A 93 19.53 16.31 -1.42
CA LYS A 93 20.04 15.09 -2.04
C LYS A 93 19.16 13.87 -1.83
N PHE A 94 18.65 13.67 -0.62
CA PHE A 94 17.76 12.56 -0.31
C PHE A 94 16.40 12.70 -1.02
N TRP A 95 15.79 13.89 -0.96
CA TRP A 95 14.53 14.15 -1.64
C TRP A 95 14.66 14.08 -3.16
N ASP A 96 15.68 14.70 -3.75
CA ASP A 96 15.86 14.75 -5.20
C ASP A 96 16.03 13.35 -5.82
N ARG A 97 16.82 12.46 -5.18
CA ARG A 97 16.93 11.08 -5.66
C ARG A 97 15.65 10.27 -5.51
N TYR A 98 14.87 10.50 -4.42
CA TYR A 98 13.58 9.86 -4.23
C TYR A 98 12.56 10.34 -5.27
N ARG A 99 12.52 11.64 -5.53
CA ARG A 99 11.72 12.23 -6.60
C ARG A 99 12.04 11.62 -7.96
N LEU A 100 13.32 11.49 -8.29
CA LEU A 100 13.76 10.86 -9.55
C LEU A 100 13.42 9.36 -9.61
N TYR A 101 13.47 8.66 -8.48
CA TYR A 101 13.05 7.26 -8.40
C TYR A 101 11.55 7.09 -8.67
N LEU A 102 10.71 7.92 -8.06
CA LEU A 102 9.27 7.92 -8.32
C LEU A 102 8.99 8.18 -9.81
N LEU A 103 9.71 9.10 -10.41
CA LEU A 103 9.56 9.48 -11.80
C LEU A 103 10.00 8.36 -12.76
N LYS A 104 11.23 7.87 -12.61
CA LYS A 104 11.87 6.98 -13.58
C LYS A 104 11.52 5.50 -13.39
N GLU A 105 11.44 5.04 -12.15
CA GLU A 105 11.24 3.63 -11.81
C GLU A 105 9.78 3.29 -11.47
N LYS A 106 9.08 4.22 -10.79
CA LYS A 106 7.66 4.02 -10.44
C LYS A 106 6.71 4.67 -11.44
N HIS A 107 7.23 5.42 -12.40
CA HIS A 107 6.47 6.08 -13.48
C HIS A 107 5.34 6.98 -12.98
N TRP A 108 5.56 7.65 -11.86
CA TRP A 108 4.60 8.63 -11.35
C TRP A 108 4.60 9.88 -12.23
N ASN A 109 3.43 10.50 -12.41
CA ASN A 109 3.34 11.76 -13.11
C ASN A 109 3.93 12.92 -12.29
N GLY A 110 4.35 13.99 -12.98
CA GLY A 110 4.98 15.14 -12.36
C GLY A 110 4.07 15.87 -11.38
N ASP A 111 2.77 15.97 -11.66
CA ASP A 111 1.80 16.66 -10.80
C ASP A 111 1.64 15.91 -9.46
N THR A 112 1.51 14.59 -9.50
CA THR A 112 1.45 13.75 -8.29
C THR A 112 2.72 13.91 -7.43
N ILE A 113 3.90 13.97 -8.07
CA ILE A 113 5.17 14.16 -7.36
C ILE A 113 5.26 15.58 -6.77
N ASN A 114 4.78 16.60 -7.50
CA ASN A 114 4.76 17.98 -7.03
C ASN A 114 3.82 18.15 -5.82
N GLU A 115 2.66 17.49 -5.82
CA GLU A 115 1.75 17.51 -4.66
C GLU A 115 2.32 16.72 -3.48
N LEU A 116 3.01 15.61 -3.71
CA LEU A 116 3.75 14.90 -2.67
C LEU A 116 4.86 15.80 -2.07
N ASP A 117 5.57 16.57 -2.91
CA ASP A 117 6.59 17.53 -2.48
C ASP A 117 5.96 18.59 -1.57
N LYS A 118 4.88 19.25 -1.99
CA LYS A 118 4.19 20.27 -1.19
C LYS A 118 3.62 19.70 0.12
N THR A 119 2.93 18.56 0.05
CA THR A 119 2.37 17.88 1.23
C THR A 119 3.46 17.56 2.26
N THR A 120 4.58 17.02 1.81
CA THR A 120 5.70 16.69 2.70
C THR A 120 6.43 17.93 3.19
N ASP A 121 6.49 19.03 2.43
CA ASP A 121 6.97 20.32 2.90
C ASP A 121 6.12 20.88 4.05
N GLU A 122 4.80 20.83 3.90
CA GLU A 122 3.87 21.30 4.95
C GLU A 122 3.99 20.45 6.21
N ILE A 123 4.09 19.12 6.08
CA ILE A 123 4.30 18.25 7.25
C ILE A 123 5.66 18.52 7.91
N MET A 124 6.73 18.70 7.12
CA MET A 124 8.05 19.07 7.64
C MET A 124 7.99 20.39 8.44
N ASP A 125 7.25 21.36 7.93
CA ASP A 125 7.09 22.66 8.60
C ASP A 125 6.33 22.56 9.93
N LEU A 126 5.51 21.52 10.11
CA LEU A 126 4.81 21.24 11.38
C LEU A 126 5.67 20.50 12.41
N LEU A 127 6.79 19.90 11.99
CA LEU A 127 7.76 19.27 12.90
C LEU A 127 8.59 20.33 13.64
N GLY A 128 9.36 19.92 14.64
CA GLY A 128 10.33 20.79 15.30
C GLY A 128 11.56 21.01 14.43
N ASN A 129 12.15 22.20 14.49
CA ASN A 129 13.41 22.48 13.80
C ASN A 129 14.57 21.69 14.43
N PRO A 130 15.23 20.75 13.71
CA PRO A 130 16.30 19.92 14.27
C PRO A 130 17.56 20.73 14.65
N ASP A 131 17.77 21.90 14.05
CA ASP A 131 18.94 22.75 14.30
C ASP A 131 18.72 23.77 15.41
N GLN A 132 17.51 23.86 16.00
CA GLN A 132 17.29 24.73 17.13
C GLN A 132 18.05 24.24 18.40
N ALA A 133 18.52 25.17 19.19
CA ALA A 133 19.28 24.87 20.39
C ALA A 133 18.41 24.28 21.52
N ASP A 134 17.17 24.74 21.62
CA ASP A 134 16.23 24.28 22.64
C ASP A 134 15.65 22.90 22.27
N GLY A 135 15.48 22.05 23.29
CA GLY A 135 14.82 20.78 23.12
C GLY A 135 13.34 20.93 22.75
N PHE A 136 12.80 19.94 22.05
CA PHE A 136 11.38 19.89 21.75
C PHE A 136 10.87 18.45 21.74
N MET A 137 9.56 18.31 21.96
CA MET A 137 8.84 17.08 21.76
C MET A 137 7.50 17.41 21.10
N ARG A 138 7.37 17.11 19.80
CA ARG A 138 6.17 17.38 19.02
C ARG A 138 5.46 16.09 18.64
N ARG A 139 4.12 16.12 18.64
CA ARG A 139 3.25 14.98 18.33
C ARG A 139 2.21 15.37 17.30
N GLY A 140 2.24 14.70 16.17
CA GLY A 140 1.29 14.90 15.08
C GLY A 140 0.63 13.61 14.63
N LEU A 141 -0.45 13.76 13.88
CA LEU A 141 -1.19 12.69 13.24
C LEU A 141 -1.44 13.02 11.78
N CYS A 142 -1.05 12.14 10.88
CA CYS A 142 -1.39 12.18 9.47
C CYS A 142 -2.51 11.17 9.19
N ILE A 143 -3.66 11.67 8.75
CA ILE A 143 -4.85 10.87 8.43
C ILE A 143 -4.92 10.73 6.92
N GLY A 144 -5.07 9.53 6.40
CA GLY A 144 -5.25 9.29 4.98
C GLY A 144 -5.98 7.98 4.74
N ASP A 145 -6.73 7.89 3.65
CA ASP A 145 -7.50 6.70 3.31
C ASP A 145 -6.65 5.43 3.22
N VAL A 146 -7.27 4.26 3.33
CA VAL A 146 -6.58 2.96 3.23
C VAL A 146 -5.93 2.83 1.85
N GLN A 147 -4.62 2.58 1.81
CA GLN A 147 -3.84 2.45 0.57
C GLN A 147 -3.88 3.69 -0.36
N SER A 148 -4.10 4.88 0.19
CA SER A 148 -4.14 6.16 -0.56
C SER A 148 -2.77 6.79 -0.81
N GLY A 149 -1.66 6.10 -0.50
CA GLY A 149 -0.31 6.63 -0.69
C GLY A 149 0.42 7.05 0.60
N LYS A 150 -0.13 6.79 1.80
CA LYS A 150 0.53 7.09 3.09
C LYS A 150 1.99 6.65 3.16
N THR A 151 2.31 5.47 2.62
CA THR A 151 3.68 4.95 2.58
C THR A 151 4.62 5.89 1.81
N SER A 152 4.21 6.35 0.63
CA SER A 152 5.03 7.26 -0.17
C SER A 152 5.18 8.62 0.51
N THR A 153 4.15 9.07 1.22
CA THR A 153 4.19 10.32 2.00
C THR A 153 5.21 10.22 3.13
N TYR A 154 5.18 9.16 3.96
CA TYR A 154 6.19 9.09 5.03
C TYR A 154 7.60 8.76 4.52
N ILE A 155 7.78 8.07 3.39
CA ILE A 155 9.10 7.93 2.76
C ILE A 155 9.60 9.30 2.29
N GLY A 156 8.75 10.10 1.63
CA GLY A 156 9.08 11.47 1.25
C GLY A 156 9.45 12.33 2.46
N LEU A 157 8.68 12.23 3.53
CA LEU A 157 8.95 12.93 4.81
C LEU A 157 10.29 12.51 5.40
N ILE A 158 10.63 11.22 5.40
CA ILE A 158 11.92 10.69 5.87
C ILE A 158 13.10 11.24 5.05
N ASN A 159 12.95 11.29 3.71
CA ASN A 159 13.99 11.84 2.85
C ASN A 159 14.22 13.33 3.14
N LYS A 160 13.15 14.12 3.25
CA LYS A 160 13.26 15.54 3.62
C LYS A 160 13.78 15.78 5.05
N ALA A 161 13.39 14.93 5.98
CA ALA A 161 13.92 14.98 7.34
C ALA A 161 15.44 14.72 7.35
N ALA A 162 15.92 13.79 6.54
CA ALA A 162 17.36 13.54 6.38
C ALA A 162 18.11 14.74 5.78
N ASP A 163 17.53 15.39 4.77
CA ASP A 163 18.07 16.63 4.18
C ASP A 163 18.05 17.81 5.17
N ALA A 164 17.07 17.82 6.08
CA ALA A 164 16.93 18.81 7.16
C ALA A 164 17.68 18.44 8.46
N HIS A 165 18.69 17.57 8.39
CA HIS A 165 19.58 17.20 9.50
C HIS A 165 18.97 16.34 10.62
N TYR A 166 17.81 15.72 10.42
CA TYR A 166 17.38 14.65 11.32
C TYR A 166 18.33 13.45 11.23
N ARG A 167 18.82 12.98 12.37
CA ARG A 167 19.89 11.98 12.44
C ARG A 167 19.40 10.59 12.81
N VAL A 168 18.31 10.48 13.52
CA VAL A 168 17.73 9.21 13.96
C VAL A 168 16.28 9.10 13.48
N ILE A 169 16.00 8.05 12.74
CA ILE A 169 14.68 7.76 12.21
C ILE A 169 14.22 6.42 12.79
N ILE A 170 13.08 6.41 13.45
CA ILE A 170 12.44 5.18 13.95
C ILE A 170 11.10 5.03 13.22
N LEU A 171 10.97 3.98 12.44
CA LEU A 171 9.73 3.65 11.74
C LEU A 171 9.10 2.42 12.37
N LEU A 172 7.99 2.62 13.09
CA LEU A 172 7.18 1.56 13.65
C LEU A 172 6.17 1.08 12.60
N THR A 173 6.17 -0.20 12.34
CA THR A 173 5.22 -0.85 11.42
C THR A 173 4.12 -1.55 12.23
N GLY A 174 3.22 -2.28 11.58
CA GLY A 174 2.23 -3.10 12.28
C GLY A 174 2.88 -4.16 13.20
N THR A 175 2.05 -5.01 13.81
CA THR A 175 2.50 -6.07 14.73
C THR A 175 3.01 -7.33 14.02
N ILE A 176 2.83 -7.43 12.70
CA ILE A 176 3.11 -8.61 11.88
C ILE A 176 4.48 -8.49 11.20
N GLU A 177 5.33 -9.51 11.32
CA GLU A 177 6.69 -9.51 10.76
C GLU A 177 6.72 -9.35 9.24
N LYS A 178 5.73 -9.87 8.52
CA LYS A 178 5.65 -9.70 7.06
C LYS A 178 5.51 -8.23 6.67
N LEU A 179 4.67 -7.47 7.38
CA LEU A 179 4.51 -6.03 7.15
C LEU A 179 5.81 -5.28 7.40
N ARG A 180 6.50 -5.61 8.50
CA ARG A 180 7.82 -5.02 8.78
C ARG A 180 8.79 -5.26 7.63
N ARG A 181 8.85 -6.49 7.10
CA ARG A 181 9.73 -6.84 5.97
C ARG A 181 9.38 -6.07 4.71
N GLN A 182 8.10 -5.95 4.37
CA GLN A 182 7.64 -5.17 3.21
C GLN A 182 7.99 -3.69 3.39
N THR A 183 7.79 -3.14 4.58
CA THR A 183 8.18 -1.76 4.88
C THR A 183 9.69 -1.58 4.82
N GLN A 184 10.48 -2.53 5.34
CA GLN A 184 11.95 -2.50 5.21
C GLN A 184 12.37 -2.46 3.74
N GLN A 185 11.80 -3.33 2.91
CA GLN A 185 12.11 -3.34 1.47
C GLN A 185 11.77 -2.00 0.81
N ARG A 186 10.62 -1.42 1.12
CA ARG A 186 10.25 -0.08 0.61
C ARG A 186 11.22 1.01 1.10
N MET A 187 11.74 0.89 2.32
CA MET A 187 12.77 1.79 2.84
C MET A 187 14.13 1.57 2.18
N ASP A 188 14.48 0.31 1.89
CA ASP A 188 15.69 -0.03 1.13
C ASP A 188 15.63 0.64 -0.26
N GLU A 189 14.49 0.53 -0.96
CA GLU A 189 14.28 1.11 -2.29
C GLU A 189 14.11 2.64 -2.28
N GLY A 190 13.40 3.21 -1.29
CA GLY A 190 12.96 4.62 -1.31
C GLY A 190 13.85 5.57 -0.50
N PHE A 191 14.70 5.07 0.39
CA PHE A 191 15.51 5.91 1.28
C PHE A 191 16.95 5.41 1.44
N ILE A 192 17.17 4.12 1.76
CA ILE A 192 18.51 3.61 2.05
C ILE A 192 19.34 3.53 0.76
N GLY A 193 18.77 2.98 -0.31
CA GLY A 193 19.42 2.78 -1.60
C GLY A 193 20.26 1.50 -1.68
N LEU A 194 20.24 0.67 -0.64
CA LEU A 194 20.98 -0.59 -0.54
C LEU A 194 20.08 -1.71 -0.05
N ASP A 195 20.29 -2.93 -0.58
CA ASP A 195 19.60 -4.13 -0.09
C ASP A 195 20.13 -4.48 1.31
N SER A 196 19.30 -4.25 2.32
CA SER A 196 19.64 -4.52 3.72
C SER A 196 19.86 -6.01 4.02
N TYR A 197 19.29 -6.93 3.22
CA TYR A 197 19.56 -8.37 3.33
C TYR A 197 20.97 -8.73 2.82
N ALA A 198 21.37 -8.17 1.70
CA ALA A 198 22.71 -8.39 1.15
C ALA A 198 23.80 -7.88 2.10
N LEU A 199 23.56 -6.77 2.79
CA LEU A 199 24.45 -6.24 3.83
C LEU A 199 24.64 -7.23 4.99
N THR A 200 23.58 -7.91 5.44
CA THR A 200 23.68 -8.91 6.53
C THR A 200 24.47 -10.16 6.12
N LEU A 201 24.42 -10.52 4.85
CA LEU A 201 25.14 -11.70 4.31
C LEU A 201 26.61 -11.41 3.93
N LYS A 202 27.10 -10.17 4.09
CA LYS A 202 28.42 -9.72 3.64
C LYS A 202 28.66 -9.96 2.13
N LYS A 203 27.58 -9.98 1.34
CA LYS A 203 27.62 -10.16 -0.13
C LYS A 203 27.95 -8.89 -0.90
N GLY A 204 28.37 -7.83 -0.20
CA GLY A 204 28.67 -6.52 -0.80
C GLY A 204 27.46 -5.58 -0.80
N HIS A 205 27.68 -4.40 -1.37
CA HIS A 205 26.66 -3.37 -1.51
C HIS A 205 25.85 -3.59 -2.79
N VAL A 206 24.64 -4.14 -2.66
CA VAL A 206 23.70 -4.26 -3.79
C VAL A 206 22.82 -3.01 -3.77
N GLN A 207 22.95 -2.19 -4.80
CA GLN A 207 22.13 -0.97 -4.97
C GLN A 207 20.71 -1.34 -5.39
N VAL A 208 19.72 -0.70 -4.77
CA VAL A 208 18.31 -0.85 -5.08
C VAL A 208 17.62 0.52 -5.09
N GLY A 209 16.60 0.66 -5.90
CA GLY A 209 15.77 1.86 -5.95
C GLY A 209 16.57 3.16 -6.07
N VAL A 210 16.45 4.04 -5.07
CA VAL A 210 17.17 5.34 -5.05
C VAL A 210 18.69 5.20 -5.11
N GLY A 211 19.27 4.06 -4.73
CA GLY A 211 20.70 3.80 -4.83
C GLY A 211 21.18 3.63 -6.26
N ALA A 212 20.33 3.16 -7.17
CA ALA A 212 20.63 3.13 -8.60
C ALA A 212 20.59 4.53 -9.24
N ILE A 213 19.83 5.46 -8.64
CA ILE A 213 19.77 6.87 -9.09
C ILE A 213 21.01 7.66 -8.59
N ASP A 214 21.31 7.57 -7.30
CA ASP A 214 22.50 8.18 -6.69
C ASP A 214 23.12 7.22 -5.66
N PRO A 215 24.23 6.55 -6.04
CA PRO A 215 24.93 5.62 -5.15
C PRO A 215 25.74 6.30 -4.04
N THR A 216 25.94 7.61 -4.12
CA THR A 216 26.78 8.36 -3.17
C THR A 216 26.04 8.78 -1.91
N THR A 217 24.71 8.87 -1.98
CA THR A 217 23.82 9.22 -0.89
C THR A 217 23.18 7.96 -0.31
N SER A 218 23.22 7.73 0.99
CA SER A 218 22.65 6.54 1.62
C SER A 218 22.24 6.82 3.06
N GLY A 219 21.08 6.29 3.46
CA GLY A 219 20.71 6.12 4.87
C GLY A 219 21.41 4.89 5.46
N TRP A 220 21.60 4.86 6.76
CA TRP A 220 22.24 3.74 7.48
C TRP A 220 21.20 2.87 8.16
N ALA A 221 20.93 1.68 7.61
CA ALA A 221 19.96 0.72 8.18
C ALA A 221 20.58 -0.09 9.32
N VAL A 222 19.88 -0.20 10.44
CA VAL A 222 20.23 -1.07 11.58
C VAL A 222 19.43 -2.37 11.55
N THR A 223 18.28 -2.35 10.91
CA THR A 223 17.39 -3.49 10.65
C THR A 223 17.48 -3.93 9.20
N SER A 224 16.99 -5.13 8.89
CA SER A 224 17.00 -5.65 7.53
C SER A 224 15.71 -6.39 7.19
N THR A 225 15.53 -6.74 5.93
CA THR A 225 14.39 -7.56 5.49
C THR A 225 14.36 -8.94 6.17
N SER A 226 15.51 -9.45 6.64
CA SER A 226 15.59 -10.73 7.35
C SER A 226 15.54 -10.63 8.86
N SER A 227 15.83 -9.46 9.43
CA SER A 227 15.99 -9.30 10.89
C SER A 227 15.41 -7.97 11.38
N ASP A 228 14.57 -8.06 12.40
CA ASP A 228 14.17 -6.93 13.24
C ASP A 228 15.35 -6.48 14.13
N PHE A 229 15.18 -5.48 14.98
CA PHE A 229 16.25 -4.97 15.84
C PHE A 229 16.92 -6.04 16.67
N ASN A 230 18.25 -6.08 16.58
CA ASN A 230 19.13 -6.93 17.39
C ASN A 230 20.26 -6.10 17.96
N ALA A 231 20.34 -5.98 19.29
CA ALA A 231 21.31 -5.14 19.99
C ALA A 231 22.78 -5.52 19.68
N ALA A 232 23.10 -6.81 19.55
CA ALA A 232 24.46 -7.25 19.22
C ALA A 232 24.84 -6.86 17.78
N THR A 233 23.91 -6.94 16.84
CA THR A 233 24.12 -6.47 15.47
C THR A 233 24.25 -4.95 15.44
N ALA A 234 23.38 -4.20 16.12
CA ALA A 234 23.43 -2.76 16.20
C ALA A 234 24.77 -2.27 16.78
N GLN A 235 25.26 -2.93 17.81
CA GLN A 235 26.56 -2.60 18.43
C GLN A 235 27.75 -2.83 17.47
N LYS A 236 27.70 -3.86 16.63
CA LYS A 236 28.76 -4.11 15.64
C LYS A 236 28.70 -3.17 14.44
N VAL A 237 27.49 -2.81 14.00
CA VAL A 237 27.25 -2.05 12.78
C VAL A 237 27.32 -0.55 13.01
N VAL A 238 26.79 -0.08 14.14
CA VAL A 238 26.65 1.34 14.46
C VAL A 238 27.55 1.75 15.63
N GLY A 239 27.58 0.96 16.71
CA GLY A 239 28.26 1.31 17.95
C GLY A 239 27.62 2.51 18.65
N GLN A 240 28.03 3.72 18.31
CA GLN A 240 27.46 4.99 18.77
C GLN A 240 26.88 5.78 17.60
N LEU A 241 25.63 6.25 17.73
CA LEU A 241 24.92 7.02 16.72
C LEU A 241 25.63 8.31 16.33
N SER A 242 26.28 8.97 17.30
CA SER A 242 27.02 10.23 17.08
C SER A 242 28.22 10.09 16.14
N LYS A 243 28.75 8.87 15.97
CA LYS A 243 29.91 8.61 15.10
C LYS A 243 29.51 8.37 13.63
N ILE A 244 28.23 8.20 13.35
CA ILE A 244 27.75 7.99 11.99
C ILE A 244 27.28 9.34 11.43
N SER A 245 27.83 9.77 10.31
CA SER A 245 27.44 11.02 9.66
C SER A 245 26.11 10.93 8.90
N ALA A 246 25.79 9.76 8.35
CA ALA A 246 24.54 9.51 7.66
C ALA A 246 23.34 9.39 8.63
N PRO A 247 22.10 9.69 8.20
CA PRO A 247 20.91 9.41 9.00
C PRO A 247 20.75 7.90 9.22
N VAL A 248 20.47 7.53 10.48
CA VAL A 248 20.32 6.12 10.91
C VAL A 248 18.84 5.78 11.02
N ILE A 249 18.43 4.67 10.38
CA ILE A 249 17.04 4.21 10.39
C ILE A 249 16.87 2.84 11.04
N PHE A 250 15.79 2.74 11.83
CA PHE A 250 15.29 1.52 12.48
C PHE A 250 13.88 1.23 11.97
N VAL A 251 13.67 0.11 11.28
CA VAL A 251 12.33 -0.36 10.84
C VAL A 251 11.88 -1.50 11.73
N LEU A 252 10.95 -1.23 12.62
CA LEU A 252 10.59 -2.08 13.76
C LEU A 252 9.13 -2.52 13.70
N LYS A 253 8.84 -3.73 14.11
CA LYS A 253 7.46 -4.09 14.43
C LYS A 253 7.08 -3.60 15.83
N LYS A 254 5.80 -3.32 16.04
CA LYS A 254 5.23 -2.96 17.36
C LYS A 254 5.21 -4.18 18.26
N ASN A 255 6.32 -4.42 18.95
CA ASN A 255 6.51 -5.54 19.85
C ASN A 255 7.24 -5.09 21.11
N LYS A 256 6.70 -5.42 22.29
CA LYS A 256 7.25 -5.05 23.60
C LYS A 256 8.75 -5.33 23.70
N SER A 257 9.16 -6.57 23.43
CA SER A 257 10.56 -6.99 23.56
C SER A 257 11.50 -6.26 22.58
N VAL A 258 11.03 -5.90 21.38
CA VAL A 258 11.82 -5.14 20.40
C VAL A 258 12.05 -3.73 20.89
N LEU A 259 11.00 -3.04 21.36
CA LEU A 259 11.08 -1.68 21.87
C LEU A 259 11.93 -1.61 23.14
N GLU A 260 11.81 -2.55 24.06
CA GLU A 260 12.62 -2.62 25.27
C GLU A 260 14.12 -2.86 24.95
N LYS A 261 14.43 -3.72 23.99
CA LYS A 261 15.83 -3.95 23.54
C LYS A 261 16.43 -2.70 22.90
N LEU A 262 15.67 -2.00 22.08
CA LEU A 262 16.13 -0.75 21.46
C LEU A 262 16.35 0.34 22.53
N GLU A 263 15.37 0.53 23.42
CA GLU A 263 15.47 1.50 24.52
C GLU A 263 16.70 1.24 25.40
N HIS A 264 16.92 -0.01 25.78
CA HIS A 264 18.09 -0.41 26.58
C HIS A 264 19.42 -0.16 25.84
N TRP A 265 19.51 -0.50 24.54
CA TRP A 265 20.70 -0.25 23.75
C TRP A 265 20.98 1.25 23.57
N LEU A 266 19.95 2.06 23.32
CA LEU A 266 20.07 3.52 23.22
C LEU A 266 20.59 4.11 24.53
N ARG A 267 20.04 3.69 25.68
CA ARG A 267 20.52 4.15 27.00
C ARG A 267 21.97 3.80 27.27
N LEU A 268 22.35 2.57 26.93
CA LEU A 268 23.67 2.06 27.28
C LEU A 268 24.79 2.74 26.47
N TYR A 269 24.53 3.07 25.21
CA TYR A 269 25.60 3.48 24.30
C TYR A 269 25.49 4.93 23.77
N ASN A 270 24.36 5.61 23.96
CA ASN A 270 24.10 6.88 23.28
C ASN A 270 23.63 8.01 24.15
N ILE A 271 23.34 7.79 25.44
CA ILE A 271 22.96 8.86 26.39
C ILE A 271 24.18 9.69 26.80
N ASP A 272 24.03 10.98 26.75
CA ASP A 272 24.95 11.92 27.36
C ASP A 272 24.85 11.82 28.91
N PRO A 273 25.98 11.61 29.62
CA PRO A 273 25.96 11.43 31.07
C PRO A 273 25.49 12.67 31.87
N VAL A 274 25.62 13.87 31.30
CA VAL A 274 25.27 15.13 31.99
C VAL A 274 23.79 15.44 31.77
N THR A 275 23.35 15.45 30.53
CA THR A 275 21.97 15.83 30.19
C THR A 275 20.96 14.68 30.34
N GLN A 276 21.45 13.45 30.46
CA GLN A 276 20.63 12.22 30.46
C GLN A 276 19.75 12.09 29.23
N LYS A 277 20.17 12.70 28.09
CA LYS A 277 19.49 12.70 26.80
C LYS A 277 20.45 12.30 25.69
N ILE A 278 19.84 11.91 24.56
CA ILE A 278 20.55 11.74 23.29
C ILE A 278 20.41 13.06 22.54
N ASP A 279 21.55 13.74 22.31
CA ASP A 279 21.58 15.02 21.60
C ASP A 279 21.65 14.82 20.07
N LEU A 280 20.71 14.10 19.53
CA LEU A 280 20.50 13.91 18.08
C LEU A 280 19.03 14.12 17.77
N PRO A 281 18.67 14.92 16.75
CA PRO A 281 17.26 15.09 16.37
C PRO A 281 16.68 13.77 15.87
N MET A 282 15.50 13.42 16.40
CA MET A 282 14.84 12.15 16.10
C MET A 282 13.45 12.37 15.54
N LEU A 283 13.12 11.59 14.50
CA LEU A 283 11.78 11.44 13.93
C LEU A 283 11.30 10.00 14.12
N LEU A 284 10.23 9.85 14.89
CA LEU A 284 9.53 8.58 15.04
C LEU A 284 8.24 8.63 14.21
N ILE A 285 8.14 7.75 13.23
CA ILE A 285 6.94 7.53 12.42
C ILE A 285 6.27 6.25 12.90
N ASP A 286 4.98 6.33 13.15
CA ASP A 286 4.15 5.23 13.63
C ASP A 286 3.08 4.90 12.59
N ASP A 287 3.37 3.93 11.71
CA ASP A 287 2.42 3.45 10.72
C ASP A 287 1.35 2.56 11.39
N GLU A 288 0.09 2.70 10.99
CA GLU A 288 -1.07 2.14 11.69
C GLU A 288 -1.10 2.58 13.18
N ALA A 289 -1.01 3.88 13.45
CA ALA A 289 -0.94 4.44 14.80
C ALA A 289 -2.18 4.15 15.66
N ASP A 290 -3.32 3.82 15.05
CA ASP A 290 -4.53 3.36 15.73
C ASP A 290 -4.41 1.92 16.27
N ASN A 291 -3.39 1.17 15.83
CA ASN A 291 -3.20 -0.24 16.18
C ASN A 291 -2.03 -0.43 17.15
N ALA A 292 -2.33 -0.92 18.35
CA ALA A 292 -1.39 -1.23 19.44
C ALA A 292 -0.67 -0.03 20.08
N SER A 293 -0.62 1.14 19.44
CA SER A 293 0.06 2.34 19.99
C SER A 293 -0.81 3.10 20.97
N VAL A 294 -2.13 3.05 20.79
CA VAL A 294 -3.09 3.72 21.69
C VAL A 294 -3.22 2.96 23.00
N ASN A 295 -3.30 3.70 24.09
CA ASN A 295 -3.59 3.13 25.39
C ASN A 295 -5.07 2.75 25.50
N THR A 296 -5.38 1.46 25.61
CA THR A 296 -6.74 0.93 25.71
C THR A 296 -7.13 0.52 27.13
N LYS A 297 -6.24 0.73 28.12
CA LYS A 297 -6.47 0.39 29.53
C LYS A 297 -6.74 1.66 30.33
N ALA A 298 -7.77 1.62 31.18
CA ALA A 298 -8.14 2.75 32.03
C ALA A 298 -7.11 2.99 33.15
N ASP A 299 -6.57 1.91 33.74
CA ASP A 299 -5.76 1.97 34.98
C ASP A 299 -4.27 1.62 34.76
N ASP A 300 -3.83 1.31 33.53
CA ASP A 300 -2.44 0.96 33.23
C ASP A 300 -2.11 1.24 31.76
N VAL A 301 -0.85 1.60 31.49
CA VAL A 301 -0.39 1.90 30.13
C VAL A 301 -0.04 0.63 29.37
N THR A 302 -0.54 0.48 28.14
CA THR A 302 -0.19 -0.68 27.32
C THR A 302 1.32 -0.74 27.05
N ALA A 303 1.88 -1.94 26.97
CA ALA A 303 3.32 -2.14 26.85
C ALA A 303 3.93 -1.48 25.59
N ILE A 304 3.17 -1.38 24.49
CA ILE A 304 3.64 -0.73 23.25
C ILE A 304 3.63 0.78 23.42
N ASN A 305 2.54 1.39 23.91
CA ASN A 305 2.46 2.82 24.21
C ASN A 305 3.59 3.22 25.15
N LYS A 306 3.76 2.49 26.26
CA LYS A 306 4.86 2.70 27.22
C LYS A 306 6.24 2.64 26.55
N GLY A 307 6.48 1.68 25.65
CA GLY A 307 7.72 1.55 24.91
C GLY A 307 8.00 2.75 24.01
N ILE A 308 6.99 3.21 23.26
CA ILE A 308 7.09 4.39 22.38
C ILE A 308 7.41 5.64 23.19
N ARG A 309 6.66 5.90 24.26
CA ARG A 309 6.88 7.06 25.13
C ARG A 309 8.27 7.05 25.76
N LYS A 310 8.77 5.89 26.20
CA LYS A 310 10.14 5.74 26.71
C LYS A 310 11.19 6.09 25.66
N LEU A 311 11.02 5.69 24.40
CA LEU A 311 11.92 6.05 23.31
C LEU A 311 11.93 7.57 23.09
N LEU A 312 10.77 8.20 23.03
CA LEU A 312 10.64 9.66 22.83
C LEU A 312 11.36 10.45 23.93
N VAL A 313 11.20 10.07 25.20
CA VAL A 313 11.83 10.78 26.32
C VAL A 313 13.36 10.67 26.35
N LEU A 314 13.98 9.73 25.61
CA LEU A 314 15.44 9.62 25.54
C LEU A 314 16.10 10.77 24.78
N PHE A 315 15.38 11.37 23.83
CA PHE A 315 15.93 12.39 22.94
C PHE A 315 15.62 13.79 23.45
N GLY A 316 16.57 14.71 23.29
CA GLY A 316 16.34 16.12 23.57
C GLY A 316 15.44 16.78 22.53
N ARG A 317 15.52 16.35 21.28
CA ARG A 317 14.76 16.86 20.14
C ARG A 317 14.05 15.68 19.47
N ALA A 318 12.73 15.56 19.66
CA ALA A 318 11.95 14.42 19.22
C ALA A 318 10.62 14.82 18.55
N ASN A 319 10.29 14.15 17.46
CA ASN A 319 8.96 14.18 16.89
C ASN A 319 8.35 12.77 16.87
N TYR A 320 7.06 12.72 17.12
CA TYR A 320 6.19 11.55 16.89
C TYR A 320 5.17 11.93 15.84
N VAL A 321 5.06 11.16 14.77
CA VAL A 321 4.06 11.33 13.72
C VAL A 321 3.35 10.01 13.50
N GLY A 322 2.11 9.93 13.93
CA GLY A 322 1.22 8.80 13.64
C GLY A 322 0.67 8.89 12.21
N PHE A 323 0.61 7.77 11.52
CA PHE A 323 -0.10 7.62 10.25
C PHE A 323 -1.21 6.59 10.41
N THR A 324 -2.44 6.96 10.06
CA THR A 324 -3.60 6.07 10.17
C THR A 324 -4.67 6.37 9.12
N ALA A 325 -5.51 5.36 8.81
CA ALA A 325 -6.74 5.53 8.05
C ALA A 325 -7.98 5.60 8.95
N THR A 326 -7.83 5.20 10.23
CA THR A 326 -8.91 5.10 11.21
C THR A 326 -8.54 5.87 12.48
N PRO A 327 -8.61 7.21 12.47
CA PRO A 327 -8.03 8.08 13.50
C PRO A 327 -8.77 8.08 14.83
N TYR A 328 -9.95 7.44 14.91
CA TYR A 328 -10.82 7.54 16.09
C TYR A 328 -10.09 7.23 17.41
N ALA A 329 -9.33 6.14 17.45
CA ALA A 329 -8.60 5.76 18.65
C ALA A 329 -7.53 6.81 19.06
N ASN A 330 -6.94 7.51 18.10
CA ASN A 330 -5.88 8.49 18.35
C ASN A 330 -6.43 9.83 18.81
N VAL A 331 -7.57 10.29 18.27
CA VAL A 331 -8.18 11.58 18.63
C VAL A 331 -8.97 11.54 19.93
N PHE A 332 -9.34 10.35 20.41
CA PHE A 332 -9.99 10.15 21.70
C PHE A 332 -9.02 9.84 22.86
N ILE A 333 -7.71 9.89 22.62
CA ILE A 333 -6.74 9.88 23.72
C ILE A 333 -6.96 11.13 24.58
N ASP A 334 -6.99 10.96 25.91
CA ASP A 334 -7.11 12.08 26.83
C ASP A 334 -5.85 12.99 26.72
N PRO A 335 -6.02 14.25 26.27
CA PRO A 335 -4.89 15.18 26.08
C PRO A 335 -4.17 15.53 27.39
N ASP A 336 -4.86 15.43 28.52
CA ASP A 336 -4.33 15.76 29.85
C ASP A 336 -3.71 14.53 30.55
N SER A 337 -3.76 13.36 29.91
CA SER A 337 -3.16 12.14 30.44
C SER A 337 -1.64 12.28 30.51
N GLU A 338 -1.11 12.40 31.70
CA GLU A 338 0.31 12.51 31.99
C GLU A 338 0.74 11.48 33.04
N GLU A 339 1.88 10.86 32.82
CA GLU A 339 2.55 9.98 33.77
C GLU A 339 3.92 10.55 34.10
N GLU A 340 4.27 10.62 35.38
CA GLU A 340 5.49 11.29 35.87
C GLU A 340 6.77 10.84 35.12
N MET A 341 6.90 9.53 34.84
CA MET A 341 8.08 8.97 34.16
C MET A 341 7.96 8.96 32.61
N LEU A 342 6.77 8.99 32.05
CA LEU A 342 6.52 8.84 30.62
C LEU A 342 6.06 10.14 29.95
N LYS A 343 5.75 11.16 30.75
CA LYS A 343 5.18 12.43 30.30
C LYS A 343 3.80 12.22 29.62
N HIS A 344 3.39 13.16 28.77
CA HIS A 344 2.11 13.10 28.09
C HIS A 344 1.95 11.86 27.20
N ASP A 345 0.74 11.39 27.04
CA ASP A 345 0.40 10.31 26.11
C ASP A 345 0.58 10.74 24.64
N LEU A 346 0.32 9.83 23.69
CA LEU A 346 0.54 10.03 22.26
C LEU A 346 -0.58 10.80 21.56
N PHE A 347 -1.38 11.57 22.32
CA PHE A 347 -2.36 12.48 21.73
C PHE A 347 -1.68 13.44 20.74
N PRO A 348 -2.24 13.64 19.52
CA PRO A 348 -1.64 14.48 18.47
C PRO A 348 -1.89 15.98 18.73
N ARG A 349 -1.37 16.51 19.80
CA ARG A 349 -1.68 17.85 20.29
C ARG A 349 -1.09 18.98 19.43
N ASP A 350 -0.01 18.70 18.70
CA ASP A 350 0.71 19.76 17.98
C ASP A 350 0.16 19.98 16.58
N PHE A 351 -0.26 18.90 15.90
CA PHE A 351 -0.94 18.99 14.60
C PHE A 351 -1.70 17.72 14.21
N ILE A 352 -2.71 17.90 13.37
CA ILE A 352 -3.39 16.84 12.61
C ILE A 352 -3.37 17.28 11.15
N TYR A 353 -2.89 16.41 10.27
CA TYR A 353 -2.82 16.62 8.83
C TYR A 353 -3.69 15.58 8.11
N ALA A 354 -4.69 16.03 7.36
CA ALA A 354 -5.53 15.18 6.52
C ALA A 354 -4.94 15.12 5.11
N LEU A 355 -4.47 13.93 4.72
CA LEU A 355 -3.97 13.65 3.37
C LEU A 355 -5.16 13.46 2.43
N GLU A 356 -5.11 14.06 1.26
CA GLU A 356 -6.08 13.80 0.21
C GLU A 356 -5.66 12.56 -0.61
N ALA A 357 -6.66 11.77 -1.00
CA ALA A 357 -6.44 10.64 -1.88
C ALA A 357 -6.37 11.10 -3.35
N PRO A 358 -5.62 10.39 -4.23
CA PRO A 358 -5.68 10.64 -5.66
C PRO A 358 -7.11 10.56 -6.21
N ASP A 359 -7.44 11.34 -7.23
CA ASP A 359 -8.78 11.38 -7.83
C ASP A 359 -9.20 10.07 -8.50
N ASN A 360 -8.24 9.24 -8.88
CA ASN A 360 -8.47 7.88 -9.37
C ASN A 360 -8.57 6.82 -8.24
N TYR A 361 -8.47 7.23 -6.98
CA TYR A 361 -8.60 6.33 -5.84
C TYR A 361 -10.07 5.99 -5.58
N ILE A 362 -10.39 4.70 -5.58
CA ILE A 362 -11.71 4.21 -5.21
C ILE A 362 -11.68 3.80 -3.74
N GLY A 363 -12.06 4.71 -2.88
CA GLY A 363 -12.08 4.52 -1.43
C GLY A 363 -13.48 4.41 -0.84
N ALA A 364 -13.53 4.40 0.49
CA ALA A 364 -14.79 4.26 1.23
C ALA A 364 -15.84 5.31 0.86
N ARG A 365 -15.46 6.57 0.63
CA ARG A 365 -16.38 7.64 0.21
C ARG A 365 -17.05 7.34 -1.12
N ASN A 366 -16.29 6.76 -2.07
CA ASN A 366 -16.79 6.46 -3.41
C ASN A 366 -17.77 5.28 -3.44
N ILE A 367 -17.75 4.41 -2.40
CA ILE A 367 -18.57 3.18 -2.33
C ILE A 367 -19.68 3.29 -1.28
N PHE A 368 -19.37 3.82 -0.08
CA PHE A 368 -20.27 3.83 1.08
C PHE A 368 -20.84 5.21 1.41
N GLY A 369 -20.44 6.27 0.70
CA GLY A 369 -20.95 7.62 0.91
C GLY A 369 -22.41 7.76 0.49
N GLU A 370 -23.08 8.82 0.95
CA GLU A 370 -24.50 9.09 0.67
C GLU A 370 -24.79 9.24 -0.84
N ASP A 371 -23.86 9.92 -1.56
CA ASP A 371 -23.90 10.10 -3.02
C ASP A 371 -22.76 9.33 -3.72
N ALA A 372 -22.42 8.15 -3.22
CA ALA A 372 -21.28 7.38 -3.69
C ALA A 372 -21.41 6.99 -5.17
N PRO A 373 -20.50 7.41 -6.07
CA PRO A 373 -20.58 7.12 -7.49
C PRO A 373 -20.52 5.63 -7.81
N TYR A 374 -19.95 4.81 -6.89
CA TYR A 374 -19.83 3.36 -7.01
C TYR A 374 -20.69 2.60 -6.00
N GLY A 375 -21.68 3.25 -5.37
CA GLY A 375 -22.60 2.61 -4.42
C GLY A 375 -23.36 1.41 -5.02
N TYR A 376 -23.56 1.41 -6.34
CA TYR A 376 -24.16 0.29 -7.09
C TYR A 376 -23.33 -1.01 -7.06
N MET A 377 -22.06 -0.95 -6.61
CA MET A 377 -21.21 -2.15 -6.43
C MET A 377 -21.51 -2.89 -5.14
N LEU A 378 -22.30 -2.30 -4.23
CA LEU A 378 -22.69 -2.91 -2.97
C LEU A 378 -23.93 -3.76 -3.16
N GLU A 379 -23.85 -5.01 -2.75
CA GLU A 379 -24.98 -5.93 -2.66
C GLU A 379 -25.22 -6.30 -1.20
N SER A 380 -26.43 -6.08 -0.71
CA SER A 380 -26.84 -6.57 0.59
C SER A 380 -27.24 -8.04 0.51
N SER A 381 -26.82 -8.82 1.49
CA SER A 381 -27.11 -10.25 1.57
C SER A 381 -27.56 -10.59 2.99
N ASP A 382 -28.71 -11.25 3.12
CA ASP A 382 -29.27 -11.76 4.36
C ASP A 382 -29.23 -13.29 4.47
N ASP A 383 -28.92 -13.98 3.39
CA ASP A 383 -28.90 -15.45 3.32
C ASP A 383 -27.67 -16.08 4.01
N CYS A 384 -26.63 -15.28 4.25
CA CYS A 384 -25.42 -15.73 4.92
C CYS A 384 -25.66 -16.16 6.38
N GLU A 385 -26.57 -15.50 7.10
CA GLU A 385 -26.87 -15.81 8.50
C GLU A 385 -27.51 -17.19 8.68
N TYR A 386 -28.24 -17.68 7.67
CA TYR A 386 -28.81 -19.04 7.69
C TYR A 386 -27.75 -20.10 7.43
N ALA A 387 -26.69 -19.76 6.69
CA ALA A 387 -25.61 -20.68 6.38
C ALA A 387 -24.58 -20.79 7.50
N LEU A 388 -24.28 -19.67 8.17
CA LEU A 388 -23.41 -19.57 9.33
C LEU A 388 -23.91 -18.40 10.21
N PRO A 389 -24.40 -18.65 11.43
CA PRO A 389 -24.88 -17.60 12.31
C PRO A 389 -23.81 -16.53 12.58
N MET A 390 -24.20 -15.25 12.68
CA MET A 390 -23.28 -14.15 12.96
C MET A 390 -22.53 -14.38 14.29
N VAL A 391 -23.21 -14.88 15.31
CA VAL A 391 -22.59 -15.33 16.57
C VAL A 391 -22.39 -16.83 16.50
N HIS A 392 -21.19 -17.26 16.18
CA HIS A 392 -20.82 -18.67 16.05
C HIS A 392 -19.55 -19.02 16.85
N LYS A 393 -19.34 -20.30 17.08
CA LYS A 393 -18.20 -20.88 17.80
C LYS A 393 -17.22 -21.52 16.81
N LYS A 394 -16.08 -21.95 17.33
CA LYS A 394 -15.02 -22.62 16.52
C LYS A 394 -15.44 -24.00 15.99
N GLU A 395 -16.46 -24.63 16.60
CA GLU A 395 -17.03 -25.91 16.20
C GLU A 395 -18.11 -25.80 15.14
N ASP A 396 -18.63 -24.58 14.90
CA ASP A 396 -19.67 -24.36 13.91
C ASP A 396 -19.11 -24.47 12.50
N SER A 397 -19.95 -24.86 11.58
CA SER A 397 -19.58 -25.07 10.17
C SER A 397 -20.61 -24.45 9.23
N LEU A 398 -20.16 -24.10 8.02
CA LEU A 398 -21.03 -23.65 6.95
C LEU A 398 -21.97 -24.78 6.55
N GLN A 399 -23.28 -24.57 6.68
CA GLN A 399 -24.28 -25.61 6.39
C GLN A 399 -24.49 -25.83 4.89
N PHE A 400 -24.43 -24.76 4.11
CA PHE A 400 -24.54 -24.76 2.64
C PHE A 400 -23.86 -23.48 2.11
N ILE A 401 -23.60 -23.45 0.80
CA ILE A 401 -23.12 -22.22 0.15
C ILE A 401 -24.32 -21.31 -0.12
N PRO A 402 -24.40 -20.11 0.49
CA PRO A 402 -25.45 -19.14 0.24
C PRO A 402 -25.55 -18.75 -1.23
N GLU A 403 -26.74 -18.40 -1.70
CA GLU A 403 -26.94 -17.95 -3.09
C GLU A 403 -26.12 -16.68 -3.39
N SER A 404 -26.07 -15.74 -2.45
CA SER A 404 -25.23 -14.53 -2.52
C SER A 404 -23.74 -14.84 -2.70
N LEU A 405 -23.21 -15.87 -2.03
CA LEU A 405 -21.82 -16.29 -2.21
C LEU A 405 -21.59 -16.94 -3.57
N LYS A 406 -22.58 -17.69 -4.11
CA LYS A 406 -22.51 -18.22 -5.48
C LYS A 406 -22.52 -17.07 -6.50
N GLU A 407 -23.37 -16.05 -6.30
CA GLU A 407 -23.38 -14.85 -7.17
C GLU A 407 -22.03 -14.14 -7.14
N ALA A 408 -21.41 -13.95 -5.97
CA ALA A 408 -20.10 -13.34 -5.84
C ALA A 408 -18.98 -14.17 -6.52
N LEU A 409 -19.03 -15.51 -6.42
CA LEU A 409 -18.10 -16.41 -7.12
C LEU A 409 -18.29 -16.32 -8.63
N ALA A 410 -19.53 -16.29 -9.12
CA ALA A 410 -19.85 -16.12 -10.54
C ALA A 410 -19.37 -14.75 -11.06
N ALA A 411 -19.60 -13.66 -10.31
CA ALA A 411 -19.10 -12.33 -10.64
C ALA A 411 -17.57 -12.31 -10.72
N PHE A 412 -16.89 -12.99 -9.80
CA PHE A 412 -15.42 -13.13 -9.84
C PHE A 412 -14.97 -13.91 -11.08
N PHE A 413 -15.67 -14.95 -11.51
CA PHE A 413 -15.35 -15.70 -12.72
C PHE A 413 -15.51 -14.83 -13.97
N ILE A 414 -16.61 -14.08 -14.08
CA ILE A 414 -16.85 -13.14 -15.18
C ILE A 414 -15.78 -12.06 -15.20
N THR A 415 -15.43 -11.50 -14.06
CA THR A 415 -14.36 -10.48 -13.93
C THR A 415 -13.02 -11.01 -14.44
N ASN A 416 -12.68 -12.27 -14.14
CA ASN A 416 -11.46 -12.89 -14.67
C ASN A 416 -11.51 -13.00 -16.20
N ALA A 417 -12.63 -13.42 -16.77
CA ALA A 417 -12.82 -13.52 -18.22
C ALA A 417 -12.74 -12.15 -18.91
N VAL A 418 -13.44 -11.14 -18.37
CA VAL A 418 -13.42 -9.76 -18.91
C VAL A 418 -12.01 -9.18 -18.89
N ARG A 419 -11.27 -9.36 -17.81
CA ARG A 419 -9.90 -8.86 -17.71
C ARG A 419 -8.94 -9.59 -18.64
N ASP A 420 -9.14 -10.89 -18.89
CA ASP A 420 -8.37 -11.63 -19.91
C ASP A 420 -8.64 -11.10 -21.31
N LEU A 421 -9.91 -10.84 -21.65
CA LEU A 421 -10.31 -10.24 -22.92
C LEU A 421 -9.78 -8.80 -23.12
N ARG A 422 -9.50 -8.09 -22.01
CA ARG A 422 -8.83 -6.77 -22.02
C ARG A 422 -7.31 -6.86 -22.16
N GLY A 423 -6.72 -8.06 -22.16
CA GLY A 423 -5.28 -8.26 -22.25
C GLY A 423 -4.54 -8.11 -20.91
N ASP A 424 -5.25 -8.17 -19.80
CA ASP A 424 -4.71 -7.93 -18.46
C ASP A 424 -4.40 -9.24 -17.70
N GLN A 425 -3.78 -10.22 -18.39
CA GLN A 425 -3.48 -11.54 -17.81
C GLN A 425 -2.43 -11.48 -16.71
N LYS A 426 -1.49 -10.51 -16.78
CA LYS A 426 -0.36 -10.37 -15.85
C LYS A 426 -0.77 -9.86 -14.48
N ALA A 427 -1.84 -9.09 -14.40
CA ALA A 427 -2.30 -8.52 -13.15
C ALA A 427 -2.92 -9.58 -12.23
N HIS A 428 -2.62 -9.46 -10.94
CA HIS A 428 -3.25 -10.29 -9.91
C HIS A 428 -4.75 -10.02 -9.82
N ARG A 429 -5.51 -11.03 -9.39
CA ARG A 429 -6.96 -10.94 -9.19
C ARG A 429 -7.34 -11.71 -7.96
N THR A 430 -7.88 -11.01 -6.99
CA THR A 430 -8.23 -11.59 -5.70
C THR A 430 -9.71 -11.38 -5.39
N MET A 431 -10.35 -12.41 -4.89
CA MET A 431 -11.63 -12.35 -4.19
C MET A 431 -11.38 -12.58 -2.71
N MET A 432 -12.04 -11.82 -1.84
CA MET A 432 -11.94 -11.96 -0.39
C MET A 432 -13.24 -12.52 0.19
N ILE A 433 -13.13 -13.54 1.04
CA ILE A 433 -14.21 -14.06 1.87
C ILE A 433 -13.79 -13.89 3.34
N ASN A 434 -14.31 -12.86 3.99
CA ASN A 434 -13.99 -12.51 5.38
C ASN A 434 -15.21 -12.76 6.26
N ILE A 435 -15.31 -13.93 6.89
CA ILE A 435 -16.53 -14.38 7.54
C ILE A 435 -16.36 -14.82 9.00
N SER A 436 -15.18 -15.20 9.46
CA SER A 436 -14.99 -15.75 10.80
C SER A 436 -13.64 -15.39 11.41
N ARG A 437 -13.62 -15.17 12.72
CA ARG A 437 -12.39 -15.04 13.51
C ARG A 437 -11.72 -16.38 13.84
N PHE A 438 -12.44 -17.50 13.70
CA PHE A 438 -11.96 -18.83 14.08
C PHE A 438 -11.29 -19.55 12.90
N ILE A 439 -10.03 -19.92 13.05
CA ILE A 439 -9.23 -20.62 12.04
C ILE A 439 -9.89 -21.94 11.61
N ALA A 440 -10.51 -22.66 12.53
CA ALA A 440 -11.19 -23.93 12.21
C ALA A 440 -12.34 -23.69 11.22
N VAL A 441 -13.15 -22.66 11.45
CA VAL A 441 -14.26 -22.29 10.57
C VAL A 441 -13.74 -21.80 9.22
N GLN A 442 -12.69 -20.95 9.19
CA GLN A 442 -12.04 -20.49 7.95
C GLN A 442 -11.57 -21.67 7.10
N ASN A 443 -10.90 -22.65 7.71
CA ASN A 443 -10.40 -23.84 7.01
C ASN A 443 -11.53 -24.72 6.46
N GLN A 444 -12.63 -24.84 7.18
CA GLN A 444 -13.81 -25.57 6.75
C GLN A 444 -14.48 -24.86 5.55
N ILE A 445 -14.70 -23.55 5.64
CA ILE A 445 -15.24 -22.75 4.54
C ILE A 445 -14.33 -22.85 3.30
N THR A 446 -13.02 -22.77 3.49
CA THR A 446 -12.05 -22.94 2.38
C THR A 446 -12.28 -24.26 1.65
N LYS A 447 -12.48 -25.37 2.36
CA LYS A 447 -12.73 -26.69 1.76
C LYS A 447 -14.04 -26.75 0.99
N VAL A 448 -15.10 -26.16 1.55
CA VAL A 448 -16.44 -26.14 0.92
C VAL A 448 -16.42 -25.30 -0.35
N VAL A 449 -15.83 -24.10 -0.30
CA VAL A 449 -15.69 -23.21 -1.46
C VAL A 449 -14.78 -23.83 -2.53
N ASP A 450 -13.67 -24.44 -2.14
CA ASP A 450 -12.75 -25.10 -3.07
C ASP A 450 -13.41 -26.28 -3.79
N SER A 451 -14.22 -27.09 -3.09
CA SER A 451 -14.98 -28.17 -3.71
C SER A 451 -15.97 -27.62 -4.75
N PHE A 452 -16.74 -26.60 -4.38
CA PHE A 452 -17.71 -25.96 -5.26
C PHE A 452 -17.05 -25.35 -6.51
N VAL A 453 -15.95 -24.62 -6.32
CA VAL A 453 -15.19 -24.03 -7.43
C VAL A 453 -14.63 -25.12 -8.36
N ARG A 454 -14.16 -26.24 -7.83
CA ARG A 454 -13.69 -27.38 -8.64
C ARG A 454 -14.79 -28.03 -9.45
N ASP A 455 -15.98 -28.18 -8.87
CA ASP A 455 -17.13 -28.79 -9.57
C ASP A 455 -17.58 -27.89 -10.73
N TRP A 456 -17.70 -26.59 -10.49
CA TRP A 456 -18.01 -25.62 -11.55
C TRP A 456 -16.93 -25.56 -12.62
N LYS A 457 -15.65 -25.56 -12.26
CA LYS A 457 -14.55 -25.60 -13.23
C LYS A 457 -14.61 -26.84 -14.14
N ARG A 458 -15.00 -28.00 -13.57
CA ARG A 458 -15.14 -29.26 -14.32
C ARG A 458 -16.27 -29.16 -15.34
N GLU A 459 -17.43 -28.65 -14.95
CA GLU A 459 -18.57 -28.45 -15.85
C GLU A 459 -18.24 -27.42 -16.93
N ILE A 460 -17.69 -26.26 -16.54
CA ILE A 460 -17.30 -25.20 -17.47
C ILE A 460 -16.25 -25.70 -18.48
N ARG A 461 -15.23 -26.43 -18.01
CA ARG A 461 -14.23 -27.04 -18.90
C ARG A 461 -14.84 -27.87 -20.04
N ASN A 462 -15.88 -28.63 -19.73
CA ASN A 462 -16.46 -29.56 -20.68
C ASN A 462 -17.31 -28.85 -21.74
N TYR A 463 -17.91 -27.69 -21.41
CA TYR A 463 -18.97 -27.12 -22.22
C TYR A 463 -18.78 -25.66 -22.65
N TYR A 464 -17.69 -24.97 -22.26
CA TYR A 464 -17.51 -23.53 -22.54
C TYR A 464 -17.47 -23.19 -24.05
N LEU A 465 -17.15 -24.14 -24.92
CA LEU A 465 -17.11 -23.94 -26.36
C LEU A 465 -18.39 -24.43 -27.09
N THR A 466 -19.41 -24.90 -26.38
CA THR A 466 -20.64 -25.43 -27.01
C THR A 466 -21.70 -24.36 -27.31
N GLY A 467 -21.33 -23.07 -27.18
CA GLY A 467 -22.23 -21.94 -27.45
C GLY A 467 -23.48 -21.97 -26.56
N SER A 468 -24.65 -21.73 -27.13
CA SER A 468 -25.91 -21.69 -26.38
C SER A 468 -26.30 -23.02 -25.73
N GLU A 469 -25.78 -24.15 -26.20
CA GLU A 469 -26.06 -25.47 -25.61
C GLU A 469 -25.49 -25.56 -24.17
N ALA A 470 -24.45 -24.80 -23.85
CA ALA A 470 -23.91 -24.74 -22.50
C ALA A 470 -24.94 -24.27 -21.44
N LEU A 471 -25.93 -23.47 -21.85
CA LEU A 471 -26.94 -22.92 -20.95
C LEU A 471 -27.90 -23.95 -20.33
N GLN A 472 -27.89 -25.19 -20.81
CA GLN A 472 -28.62 -26.29 -20.16
C GLN A 472 -27.95 -26.76 -18.85
N TYR A 473 -26.70 -26.39 -18.61
CA TYR A 473 -25.95 -26.74 -17.41
C TYR A 473 -26.04 -25.65 -16.34
N ASP A 474 -26.15 -26.07 -15.08
CA ASP A 474 -26.43 -25.19 -13.96
C ASP A 474 -25.38 -24.07 -13.80
N SER A 475 -24.10 -24.36 -13.94
CA SER A 475 -23.04 -23.35 -13.82
C SER A 475 -23.18 -22.24 -14.87
N PHE A 476 -23.47 -22.60 -16.13
CA PHE A 476 -23.59 -21.62 -17.21
C PHE A 476 -24.86 -20.79 -17.10
N SER A 477 -26.00 -21.41 -16.80
CA SER A 477 -27.27 -20.71 -16.63
C SER A 477 -27.16 -19.71 -15.45
N PHE A 478 -26.51 -20.12 -14.37
CA PHE A 478 -26.30 -19.28 -13.20
C PHE A 478 -25.34 -18.12 -13.48
N ILE A 479 -24.17 -18.39 -14.08
CA ILE A 479 -23.19 -17.35 -14.41
C ILE A 479 -23.78 -16.36 -15.44
N LYS A 480 -24.57 -16.85 -16.42
CA LYS A 480 -25.27 -16.00 -17.38
C LYS A 480 -26.28 -15.07 -16.70
N LYS A 481 -27.04 -15.57 -15.72
CA LYS A 481 -27.95 -14.76 -14.90
C LYS A 481 -27.19 -13.64 -14.17
N VAL A 482 -26.02 -13.95 -13.61
CA VAL A 482 -25.15 -12.97 -12.93
C VAL A 482 -24.57 -11.96 -13.93
N TYR A 483 -24.18 -12.40 -15.13
CA TYR A 483 -23.76 -11.50 -16.21
C TYR A 483 -24.88 -10.52 -16.59
N ASP A 484 -26.09 -11.01 -16.81
CA ASP A 484 -27.23 -10.16 -17.17
C ASP A 484 -27.60 -9.18 -16.05
N LYS A 485 -27.46 -9.59 -14.78
CA LYS A 485 -27.76 -8.76 -13.60
C LYS A 485 -26.73 -7.63 -13.41
N TYR A 486 -25.44 -7.94 -13.47
CA TYR A 486 -24.40 -7.02 -13.02
C TYR A 486 -23.52 -6.43 -14.13
N PHE A 487 -23.34 -7.10 -15.26
CA PHE A 487 -22.36 -6.68 -16.26
C PHE A 487 -22.99 -6.10 -17.53
N LYS A 488 -24.10 -6.66 -17.98
CA LYS A 488 -24.73 -6.25 -19.24
C LYS A 488 -25.19 -4.80 -19.23
N GLN A 489 -25.68 -4.30 -18.11
CA GLN A 489 -26.18 -2.91 -17.98
C GLN A 489 -25.11 -1.84 -18.22
N PHE A 490 -23.84 -2.16 -17.99
CA PHE A 490 -22.75 -1.20 -18.14
C PHE A 490 -22.41 -0.92 -19.61
N ALA A 491 -22.73 -1.82 -20.53
CA ALA A 491 -22.49 -1.60 -21.96
C ALA A 491 -23.27 -0.40 -22.52
N SER A 492 -24.41 -0.05 -21.93
CA SER A 492 -25.25 1.08 -22.32
C SER A 492 -25.08 2.33 -21.44
N ASN A 493 -24.25 2.28 -20.41
CA ASN A 493 -24.06 3.38 -19.47
C ASN A 493 -22.97 4.36 -20.00
N PRO A 494 -23.31 5.65 -20.23
CA PRO A 494 -22.35 6.65 -20.74
C PRO A 494 -21.10 6.82 -19.89
N ASN A 495 -21.20 6.62 -18.58
CA ASN A 495 -20.07 6.74 -17.67
C ASN A 495 -19.00 5.66 -17.92
N PHE A 496 -19.38 4.54 -18.54
CA PHE A 496 -18.49 3.44 -18.86
C PHE A 496 -18.25 3.28 -20.38
N ALA A 497 -18.67 4.26 -21.20
CA ALA A 497 -18.52 4.21 -22.66
C ALA A 497 -17.05 4.07 -23.13
N ARG A 498 -16.09 4.52 -22.32
CA ARG A 498 -14.65 4.38 -22.59
C ARG A 498 -14.11 2.99 -22.32
N LEU A 499 -14.86 2.10 -21.62
CA LEU A 499 -14.43 0.77 -21.29
C LEU A 499 -14.85 -0.20 -22.41
N LYS A 500 -13.98 -1.16 -22.71
CA LYS A 500 -14.31 -2.25 -23.64
C LYS A 500 -15.29 -3.22 -22.98
N HIS A 501 -16.46 -3.36 -23.57
CA HIS A 501 -17.50 -4.27 -23.13
C HIS A 501 -17.49 -5.55 -23.99
N PHE A 502 -17.92 -6.66 -23.41
CA PHE A 502 -17.93 -7.95 -24.06
C PHE A 502 -19.30 -8.59 -23.94
N THR A 503 -19.72 -9.30 -24.99
CA THR A 503 -20.95 -10.08 -24.98
C THR A 503 -20.79 -11.34 -24.14
N TRP A 504 -21.91 -11.97 -23.80
CA TRP A 504 -21.88 -13.25 -23.09
C TRP A 504 -21.10 -14.32 -23.87
N GLU A 505 -21.29 -14.39 -25.17
CA GLU A 505 -20.65 -15.37 -26.07
C GLU A 505 -19.11 -15.21 -25.98
N GLN A 506 -18.60 -13.99 -26.08
CA GLN A 506 -17.18 -13.70 -25.97
C GLN A 506 -16.62 -14.10 -24.58
N ILE A 507 -17.39 -13.83 -23.51
CA ILE A 507 -17.00 -14.21 -22.14
C ILE A 507 -17.01 -15.72 -21.99
N GLN A 508 -18.03 -16.40 -22.49
CA GLN A 508 -18.17 -17.86 -22.42
C GLN A 508 -16.99 -18.57 -23.07
N GLU A 509 -16.56 -18.14 -24.26
CA GLU A 509 -15.42 -18.71 -25.00
C GLU A 509 -14.10 -18.69 -24.25
N VAL A 510 -13.88 -17.70 -23.36
CA VAL A 510 -12.65 -17.59 -22.57
C VAL A 510 -12.86 -17.98 -21.11
N LEU A 511 -14.06 -18.39 -20.72
CA LEU A 511 -14.41 -18.58 -19.31
C LEU A 511 -13.51 -19.64 -18.64
N TYR A 512 -13.33 -20.81 -19.25
CA TYR A 512 -12.49 -21.85 -18.67
C TYR A 512 -11.00 -21.45 -18.58
N PRO A 513 -10.35 -21.00 -19.64
CA PRO A 513 -8.97 -20.48 -19.52
C PRO A 513 -8.81 -19.44 -18.41
N ALA A 514 -9.78 -18.52 -18.30
CA ALA A 514 -9.75 -17.43 -17.33
C ALA A 514 -9.82 -17.92 -15.87
N ILE A 515 -10.60 -18.97 -15.59
CA ILE A 515 -10.82 -19.46 -14.22
C ILE A 515 -9.96 -20.67 -13.86
N SER A 516 -9.33 -21.34 -14.82
CA SER A 516 -8.61 -22.60 -14.62
C SER A 516 -7.57 -22.53 -13.50
N ARG A 517 -6.90 -21.37 -13.38
CA ARG A 517 -5.83 -21.11 -12.40
C ARG A 517 -6.31 -20.51 -11.07
N ILE A 518 -7.61 -20.28 -10.87
CA ILE A 518 -8.12 -19.79 -9.60
C ILE A 518 -7.84 -20.82 -8.51
N GLU A 519 -7.23 -20.37 -7.43
CA GLU A 519 -6.95 -21.17 -6.24
C GLU A 519 -7.76 -20.65 -5.06
N VAL A 520 -8.21 -21.55 -4.17
CA VAL A 520 -8.89 -21.18 -2.93
C VAL A 520 -7.94 -21.46 -1.78
N ARG A 521 -7.61 -20.43 -1.00
CA ARG A 521 -6.62 -20.55 0.08
C ARG A 521 -7.13 -19.94 1.38
N ALA A 522 -6.90 -20.62 2.50
CA ALA A 522 -7.09 -20.04 3.82
C ALA A 522 -5.92 -19.09 4.13
N ILE A 523 -6.24 -17.85 4.46
CA ILE A 523 -5.29 -16.80 4.83
C ILE A 523 -5.45 -16.48 6.31
N ASN A 524 -4.63 -17.08 7.16
CA ASN A 524 -4.68 -16.90 8.60
C ASN A 524 -3.27 -16.69 9.19
N GLY A 525 -3.20 -16.25 10.46
CA GLY A 525 -1.97 -15.73 11.08
C GLY A 525 -0.74 -16.65 11.05
N GLY A 526 -0.93 -17.98 10.92
CA GLY A 526 0.19 -18.93 10.81
C GLY A 526 0.70 -19.14 9.38
N ASN A 527 -0.17 -19.01 8.37
CA ASN A 527 0.12 -19.41 7.00
C ASN A 527 0.09 -18.25 5.97
N ALA A 528 -0.40 -17.07 6.37
CA ALA A 528 -0.56 -15.93 5.47
C ALA A 528 0.69 -15.59 4.62
N PRO A 529 1.92 -15.61 5.18
CA PRO A 529 3.12 -15.27 4.41
C PRO A 529 3.41 -16.20 3.24
N LYS A 530 3.11 -17.50 3.38
CA LYS A 530 3.36 -18.51 2.34
C LYS A 530 2.28 -18.54 1.27
N ASN A 531 1.08 -18.03 1.61
CA ASN A 531 -0.10 -18.11 0.76
C ASN A 531 -0.33 -16.88 -0.12
N LEU A 532 0.37 -15.77 0.13
CA LEU A 532 0.26 -14.50 -0.60
C LEU A 532 1.64 -14.07 -1.13
N ASP A 533 2.28 -14.92 -1.91
CA ASP A 533 3.56 -14.63 -2.56
C ASP A 533 3.29 -14.16 -4.00
N TYR A 534 2.94 -12.88 -4.14
CA TYR A 534 2.67 -12.26 -5.45
C TYR A 534 3.92 -12.20 -6.32
N GLU A 535 5.09 -11.90 -5.75
CA GLU A 535 6.36 -11.82 -6.48
C GLU A 535 6.73 -13.12 -7.22
N ARG A 536 6.33 -14.27 -6.67
CA ARG A 536 6.55 -15.57 -7.34
C ARG A 536 5.81 -15.66 -8.67
N TYR A 537 4.63 -15.05 -8.75
CA TYR A 537 3.81 -15.06 -9.97
C TYR A 537 4.25 -14.00 -10.96
N GLU A 538 4.79 -12.88 -10.50
CA GLU A 538 5.41 -11.86 -11.37
C GLU A 538 6.67 -12.38 -12.08
N LYS A 539 7.38 -13.31 -11.44
CA LYS A 539 8.59 -13.96 -11.98
C LYS A 539 8.31 -15.31 -12.66
N ALA A 540 7.04 -15.68 -12.79
CA ALA A 540 6.66 -16.95 -13.41
C ALA A 540 6.92 -16.94 -14.93
N PRO A 541 7.37 -18.08 -15.51
CA PRO A 541 7.73 -18.15 -16.93
C PRO A 541 6.55 -17.86 -17.89
N ASP A 542 5.33 -18.11 -17.45
CA ASP A 542 4.11 -17.90 -18.23
C ASP A 542 3.46 -16.53 -18.03
N ASP A 543 4.07 -15.69 -17.16
CA ASP A 543 3.73 -14.29 -17.00
C ASP A 543 2.22 -14.03 -16.71
N ILE A 544 1.58 -14.94 -15.98
CA ILE A 544 0.17 -14.83 -15.56
C ILE A 544 0.10 -14.54 -14.08
N GLY A 545 -0.67 -13.50 -13.71
CA GLY A 545 -0.88 -13.08 -12.32
C GLY A 545 -1.60 -14.13 -11.47
N LEU A 546 -1.41 -14.07 -10.16
CA LEU A 546 -2.12 -14.90 -9.19
C LEU A 546 -3.63 -14.64 -9.27
N ARG A 547 -4.43 -15.71 -9.35
CA ARG A 547 -5.88 -15.69 -9.27
C ARG A 547 -6.34 -16.42 -8.03
N LEU A 548 -6.81 -15.68 -7.04
CA LEU A 548 -6.97 -16.18 -5.68
C LEU A 548 -8.36 -15.88 -5.11
N ILE A 549 -8.96 -16.88 -4.47
CA ILE A 549 -10.05 -16.70 -3.51
C ILE A 549 -9.45 -16.87 -2.12
N ALA A 550 -9.32 -15.76 -1.40
CA ALA A 550 -8.74 -15.68 -0.07
C ALA A 550 -9.83 -15.80 0.99
N VAL A 551 -9.80 -16.86 1.79
CA VAL A 551 -10.73 -17.08 2.89
C VAL A 551 -10.03 -16.78 4.20
N GLY A 552 -10.59 -15.89 5.03
CA GLY A 552 -9.96 -15.54 6.30
C GLY A 552 -10.85 -14.78 7.27
N GLY A 553 -10.22 -14.06 8.16
CA GLY A 553 -10.88 -13.26 9.19
C GLY A 553 -10.04 -12.02 9.50
N LEU A 554 -9.78 -11.72 10.78
CA LEU A 554 -9.08 -10.51 11.22
C LEU A 554 -7.74 -10.24 10.51
N SER A 555 -7.04 -11.28 10.05
CA SER A 555 -5.80 -11.14 9.28
C SER A 555 -6.02 -10.56 7.87
N LEU A 556 -7.22 -10.69 7.30
CA LEU A 556 -7.58 -10.08 6.01
C LEU A 556 -8.11 -8.66 6.18
N SER A 557 -8.70 -8.33 7.33
CA SER A 557 -9.25 -6.98 7.59
C SER A 557 -8.17 -5.97 7.97
N ARG A 558 -6.96 -6.40 8.38
CA ARG A 558 -5.89 -5.50 8.81
C ARG A 558 -4.52 -5.98 8.33
N GLY A 559 -3.79 -5.08 7.72
CA GLY A 559 -2.34 -5.21 7.50
C GLY A 559 -1.92 -6.18 6.39
N LEU A 560 -2.81 -6.75 5.61
CA LEU A 560 -2.47 -7.51 4.40
C LEU A 560 -3.00 -6.79 3.17
N THR A 561 -2.13 -6.57 2.20
CA THR A 561 -2.53 -6.10 0.87
C THR A 561 -2.98 -7.30 0.05
N LEU A 562 -4.22 -7.27 -0.42
CA LEU A 562 -4.74 -8.20 -1.41
C LEU A 562 -4.63 -7.53 -2.79
N GLU A 563 -3.60 -7.88 -3.53
CA GLU A 563 -3.38 -7.30 -4.86
C GLU A 563 -4.46 -7.74 -5.83
N GLY A 564 -4.98 -6.77 -6.60
CA GLY A 564 -6.05 -7.03 -7.56
C GLY A 564 -7.37 -7.44 -6.91
N LEU A 565 -7.68 -6.98 -5.69
CA LEU A 565 -8.98 -7.24 -5.05
C LEU A 565 -10.09 -6.65 -5.90
N CYS A 566 -10.97 -7.50 -6.43
CA CYS A 566 -12.08 -7.12 -7.30
C CYS A 566 -13.44 -7.68 -6.86
N THR A 567 -13.47 -8.52 -5.83
CA THR A 567 -14.71 -9.04 -5.24
C THR A 567 -14.47 -9.28 -3.75
N SER A 568 -15.40 -8.86 -2.89
CA SER A 568 -15.29 -9.04 -1.44
C SER A 568 -16.65 -9.34 -0.84
#